data_cdab743af88038ae25f06550c5c75ba6
#
_entry.id   cdab743af88038ae25f06550c5c75ba6
#
_cell.length_a   1.000
_cell.length_b   1.000
_cell.length_c   1.000
_cell.angle_alpha   90.00
_cell.angle_beta   90.00
_cell.angle_gamma   90.00
#
_symmetry.space_group_name_H-M   'P 1'
#
loop_
_entity.id
_entity.type
_entity.pdbx_description
1 polymer ?
#
loop_
_entity_poly.entity_id
_entity_poly.type
_entity_poly.pdbx_seq_one_letter_code
_entity_poly.pdbx_strand_id
1 'polypeptide(L)'
;VTNPPFSLFREYISILMQYQKQFLILGSMNAITYKEFFPLLKNNKVWIGCVSGSKEYVVTETYAKDNPSKVYKRNNTWYSKLGNTGWFTNIDHAKRHQKLPLDLGFVYKGHEDMYPKYDNYDAINVDKVAEIPCDYEPCWYKCPHAENCKYAQSNGKEDDALCESKCNGEMGVPISFLDKHSPEQFEIVGNGGSYKG
;
A
#
# COMPACT_ATOMS: atom_id res chain seq x y z
N VAL A 1 5.04 -18.05 -12.72
CA VAL A 1 4.72 -18.16 -11.28
C VAL A 1 5.93 -18.72 -10.57
N THR A 2 6.39 -18.09 -9.49
CA THR A 2 7.60 -18.54 -8.79
C THR A 2 7.65 -18.04 -7.34
N ASN A 3 8.52 -18.68 -6.55
CA ASN A 3 8.86 -18.32 -5.17
C ASN A 3 10.39 -18.25 -5.05
N PRO A 4 11.01 -17.12 -5.45
CA PRO A 4 12.46 -16.98 -5.33
C PRO A 4 12.86 -16.82 -3.87
N PRO A 5 14.14 -17.07 -3.50
CA PRO A 5 14.66 -16.67 -2.21
C PRO A 5 14.40 -15.18 -1.95
N PHE A 6 13.86 -14.83 -0.77
CA PHE A 6 13.49 -13.45 -0.47
C PHE A 6 14.68 -12.48 -0.49
N SER A 7 15.88 -12.98 -0.24
CA SER A 7 17.12 -12.21 -0.37
C SER A 7 17.42 -11.74 -1.80
N LEU A 8 16.96 -12.50 -2.81
CA LEU A 8 17.16 -12.19 -4.22
C LEU A 8 15.94 -11.50 -4.87
N PHE A 9 14.90 -11.22 -4.09
CA PHE A 9 13.62 -10.71 -4.60
C PHE A 9 13.79 -9.43 -5.44
N ARG A 10 14.60 -8.47 -4.97
CA ARG A 10 14.83 -7.18 -5.65
C ARG A 10 15.47 -7.36 -7.03
N GLU A 11 16.55 -8.12 -7.07
CA GLU A 11 17.28 -8.40 -8.32
C GLU A 11 16.39 -9.17 -9.30
N TYR A 12 15.64 -10.14 -8.80
CA TYR A 12 14.75 -10.96 -9.61
C TYR A 12 13.64 -10.12 -10.26
N ILE A 13 12.97 -9.26 -9.50
CA ILE A 13 11.96 -8.33 -10.04
C ILE A 13 12.59 -7.39 -11.08
N SER A 14 13.77 -6.82 -10.80
CA SER A 14 14.47 -5.94 -11.72
C SER A 14 14.71 -6.60 -13.09
N ILE A 15 15.20 -7.84 -13.07
CA ILE A 15 15.43 -8.62 -14.30
C ILE A 15 14.11 -8.86 -15.05
N LEU A 16 13.04 -9.28 -14.35
CA LEU A 16 11.76 -9.53 -14.99
C LEU A 16 11.16 -8.26 -15.61
N MET A 17 11.29 -7.12 -14.95
CA MET A 17 10.85 -5.83 -15.48
C MET A 17 11.68 -5.40 -16.69
N GLN A 18 13.00 -5.57 -16.64
CA GLN A 18 13.91 -5.27 -17.76
C GLN A 18 13.55 -6.07 -19.03
N TYR A 19 13.22 -7.35 -18.84
CA TYR A 19 12.82 -8.24 -19.96
C TYR A 19 11.31 -8.23 -20.24
N GLN A 20 10.56 -7.30 -19.64
CA GLN A 20 9.12 -7.14 -19.83
C GLN A 20 8.33 -8.44 -19.64
N LYS A 21 8.72 -9.25 -18.65
CA LYS A 21 8.06 -10.53 -18.38
C LYS A 21 6.87 -10.35 -17.47
N GLN A 22 5.78 -11.02 -17.76
CA GLN A 22 4.67 -11.18 -16.84
C GLN A 22 5.05 -12.15 -15.72
N PHE A 23 4.66 -11.82 -14.50
CA PHE A 23 5.01 -12.64 -13.34
C PHE A 23 3.93 -12.63 -12.24
N LEU A 24 3.95 -13.69 -11.46
CA LEU A 24 3.27 -13.82 -10.18
C LEU A 24 4.27 -14.43 -9.20
N ILE A 25 4.69 -13.67 -8.21
CA ILE A 25 5.82 -14.01 -7.33
C ILE A 25 5.39 -13.91 -5.87
N LEU A 26 5.70 -14.95 -5.11
CA LEU A 26 5.59 -14.90 -3.65
C LEU A 26 6.82 -14.19 -3.08
N GLY A 27 6.58 -13.20 -2.23
CA GLY A 27 7.65 -12.43 -1.59
C GLY A 27 7.28 -11.95 -0.19
N SER A 28 8.25 -11.38 0.51
CA SER A 28 8.01 -10.71 1.78
C SER A 28 7.26 -9.40 1.56
N MET A 29 6.24 -9.12 2.37
CA MET A 29 5.53 -7.84 2.35
C MET A 29 6.44 -6.64 2.70
N ASN A 30 7.57 -6.88 3.36
CA ASN A 30 8.57 -5.83 3.56
C ASN A 30 9.11 -5.25 2.24
N ALA A 31 8.98 -5.99 1.13
CA ALA A 31 9.43 -5.54 -0.18
C ALA A 31 8.79 -4.22 -0.63
N ILE A 32 7.56 -3.93 -0.19
CA ILE A 32 6.86 -2.68 -0.52
C ILE A 32 7.56 -1.43 0.02
N THR A 33 8.42 -1.56 1.03
CA THR A 33 9.20 -0.44 1.57
C THR A 33 10.57 -0.29 0.92
N TYR A 34 10.96 -1.21 0.01
CA TYR A 34 12.28 -1.14 -0.61
C TYR A 34 12.34 0.00 -1.63
N LYS A 35 13.45 0.74 -1.59
CA LYS A 35 13.70 1.90 -2.46
C LYS A 35 13.55 1.57 -3.95
N GLU A 36 13.96 0.39 -4.35
CA GLU A 36 13.91 -0.06 -5.75
C GLU A 36 12.54 -0.59 -6.15
N PHE A 37 11.75 -1.06 -5.18
CA PHE A 37 10.46 -1.71 -5.45
C PHE A 37 9.27 -0.75 -5.32
N PHE A 38 9.28 0.15 -4.33
CA PHE A 38 8.17 1.08 -4.11
C PHE A 38 7.82 1.94 -5.35
N PRO A 39 8.79 2.45 -6.14
CA PRO A 39 8.46 3.17 -7.38
C PRO A 39 7.68 2.34 -8.40
N LEU A 40 7.83 1.01 -8.41
CA LEU A 40 7.05 0.14 -9.29
C LEU A 40 5.59 0.07 -8.84
N LEU A 41 5.33 0.05 -7.54
CA LEU A 41 3.97 0.13 -6.97
C LEU A 41 3.34 1.49 -7.26
N LYS A 42 4.04 2.57 -6.92
CA LYS A 42 3.58 3.96 -7.15
C LYS A 42 3.19 4.19 -8.61
N ASN A 43 4.01 3.73 -9.55
CA ASN A 43 3.78 3.93 -10.99
C ASN A 43 2.86 2.86 -11.61
N ASN A 44 2.14 2.08 -10.80
CA ASN A 44 1.23 1.03 -11.27
C ASN A 44 1.88 0.02 -12.24
N LYS A 45 3.18 -0.27 -12.04
CA LYS A 45 3.95 -1.26 -12.82
C LYS A 45 3.91 -2.65 -12.20
N VAL A 46 3.75 -2.71 -10.89
CA VAL A 46 3.60 -3.93 -10.10
C VAL A 46 2.57 -3.65 -9.02
N TRP A 47 1.84 -4.64 -8.61
CA TRP A 47 0.85 -4.54 -7.54
C TRP A 47 0.80 -5.82 -6.70
N ILE A 48 0.11 -5.74 -5.58
CA ILE A 48 -0.12 -6.89 -4.72
C ILE A 48 -1.25 -7.72 -5.33
N GLY A 49 -1.04 -9.03 -5.42
CA GLY A 49 -2.06 -9.97 -5.88
C GLY A 49 -3.24 -10.08 -4.91
N CYS A 50 -4.26 -10.84 -5.31
CA CYS A 50 -5.54 -10.90 -4.61
C CYS A 50 -5.49 -11.41 -3.17
N VAL A 51 -4.37 -11.95 -2.72
CA VAL A 51 -4.24 -12.58 -1.40
C VAL A 51 -2.90 -12.20 -0.79
N SER A 52 -2.94 -11.45 0.30
CA SER A 52 -1.78 -11.13 1.13
C SER A 52 -1.99 -11.55 2.59
N GLY A 53 -0.99 -11.34 3.42
CA GLY A 53 -1.02 -11.60 4.85
C GLY A 53 -0.63 -13.02 5.24
N SER A 54 -0.83 -13.31 6.52
CA SER A 54 -0.43 -14.60 7.12
C SER A 54 -1.28 -15.75 6.59
N LYS A 55 -0.62 -16.81 6.15
CA LYS A 55 -1.26 -18.00 5.59
C LYS A 55 -0.84 -19.25 6.35
N GLU A 56 -1.79 -20.16 6.48
CA GLU A 56 -1.55 -21.47 7.05
C GLU A 56 -1.33 -22.50 5.93
N TYR A 57 -0.30 -23.30 6.09
CA TYR A 57 0.03 -24.40 5.18
C TYR A 57 0.07 -25.71 5.91
N VAL A 58 -0.48 -26.75 5.32
CA VAL A 58 -0.28 -28.13 5.78
C VAL A 58 1.17 -28.49 5.54
N VAL A 59 1.82 -29.03 6.55
CA VAL A 59 3.22 -29.45 6.48
C VAL A 59 3.37 -30.91 6.88
N THR A 60 4.47 -31.53 6.45
CA THR A 60 4.80 -32.91 6.79
C THR A 60 5.23 -33.04 8.27
N GLU A 61 5.09 -34.23 8.80
CA GLU A 61 5.58 -34.56 10.15
C GLU A 61 7.10 -34.37 10.27
N THR A 62 7.85 -34.63 9.21
CA THR A 62 9.29 -34.37 9.15
C THR A 62 9.60 -32.90 9.31
N TYR A 63 8.93 -32.04 8.53
CA TYR A 63 9.08 -30.59 8.67
C TYR A 63 8.75 -30.13 10.09
N ALA A 64 7.70 -30.68 10.69
CA ALA A 64 7.27 -30.32 12.04
C ALA A 64 8.33 -30.70 13.11
N LYS A 65 8.98 -31.84 12.96
CA LYS A 65 10.08 -32.27 13.85
C LYS A 65 11.28 -31.35 13.75
N ASP A 66 11.61 -30.90 12.52
CA ASP A 66 12.76 -30.02 12.28
C ASP A 66 12.47 -28.56 12.69
N ASN A 67 11.21 -28.16 12.79
CA ASN A 67 10.81 -26.78 13.06
C ASN A 67 9.73 -26.68 14.16
N PRO A 68 9.94 -27.21 15.37
CA PRO A 68 8.90 -27.33 16.38
C PRO A 68 8.28 -26.00 16.85
N SER A 69 9.05 -24.91 16.79
CA SER A 69 8.59 -23.58 17.17
C SER A 69 7.73 -22.86 16.11
N LYS A 70 7.70 -23.38 14.87
CA LYS A 70 7.01 -22.77 13.72
C LYS A 70 5.74 -23.50 13.32
N VAL A 71 5.39 -24.57 14.02
CA VAL A 71 4.29 -25.44 13.65
C VAL A 71 3.34 -25.65 14.82
N TYR A 72 2.13 -26.01 14.51
CA TYR A 72 1.12 -26.45 15.46
C TYR A 72 0.25 -27.55 14.87
N LYS A 73 -0.40 -28.32 15.72
CA LYS A 73 -1.23 -29.46 15.33
C LYS A 73 -2.72 -29.14 15.54
N ARG A 74 -3.53 -29.39 14.53
CA ARG A 74 -4.99 -29.28 14.58
C ARG A 74 -5.59 -30.47 13.86
N ASN A 75 -6.55 -31.17 14.51
CA ASN A 75 -7.19 -32.37 13.94
C ASN A 75 -6.21 -33.38 13.36
N ASN A 76 -5.17 -33.70 14.12
CA ASN A 76 -4.09 -34.63 13.75
C ASN A 76 -3.25 -34.22 12.52
N THR A 77 -3.42 -33.00 11.98
CA THR A 77 -2.68 -32.44 10.85
C THR A 77 -1.75 -31.33 11.33
N TRP A 78 -0.50 -31.34 10.85
CA TRP A 78 0.48 -30.32 11.13
C TRP A 78 0.33 -29.11 10.22
N TYR A 79 0.37 -27.93 10.79
CA TYR A 79 0.30 -26.64 10.09
C TYR A 79 1.50 -25.79 10.44
N SER A 80 1.95 -25.01 9.46
CA SER A 80 2.90 -23.91 9.66
C SER A 80 2.25 -22.61 9.19
N LYS A 81 2.52 -21.52 9.93
CA LYS A 81 2.03 -20.20 9.60
C LYS A 81 3.15 -19.40 8.97
N LEU A 82 2.99 -19.08 7.71
CA LEU A 82 3.89 -18.17 7.00
C LEU A 82 3.31 -16.76 7.09
N GLY A 83 3.92 -15.94 7.94
CA GLY A 83 3.54 -14.55 8.13
C GLY A 83 4.25 -13.61 7.17
N ASN A 84 3.71 -12.40 7.04
CA ASN A 84 4.32 -11.28 6.32
C ASN A 84 4.71 -11.60 4.87
N THR A 85 3.89 -12.39 4.16
CA THR A 85 4.10 -12.73 2.77
C THR A 85 2.92 -12.33 1.92
N GLY A 86 3.19 -11.98 0.65
CA GLY A 86 2.18 -11.63 -0.33
C GLY A 86 2.60 -12.03 -1.73
N TRP A 87 1.62 -12.09 -2.61
CA TRP A 87 1.85 -12.24 -4.03
C TRP A 87 2.06 -10.89 -4.67
N PHE A 88 3.07 -10.76 -5.49
CA PHE A 88 3.37 -9.58 -6.31
C PHE A 88 3.24 -9.94 -7.77
N THR A 89 2.63 -9.05 -8.56
CA THR A 89 2.35 -9.32 -9.96
C THR A 89 2.31 -8.05 -10.79
N ASN A 90 2.57 -8.17 -12.08
CA ASN A 90 2.27 -7.17 -13.10
C ASN A 90 1.19 -7.66 -14.08
N ILE A 91 0.52 -8.76 -13.77
CA ILE A 91 -0.59 -9.30 -14.55
C ILE A 91 -1.87 -8.63 -14.08
N ASP A 92 -2.54 -7.96 -14.99
CA ASP A 92 -3.81 -7.30 -14.68
C ASP A 92 -4.91 -8.31 -14.30
N HIS A 93 -5.81 -7.87 -13.40
CA HIS A 93 -6.92 -8.70 -12.96
C HIS A 93 -8.11 -7.84 -12.47
N ALA A 94 -9.32 -8.36 -12.60
CA ALA A 94 -10.55 -7.63 -12.32
C ALA A 94 -10.66 -7.05 -10.89
N LYS A 95 -10.11 -7.73 -9.89
CA LYS A 95 -10.14 -7.25 -8.50
C LYS A 95 -9.39 -5.93 -8.31
N ARG A 96 -8.32 -5.68 -9.09
CA ARG A 96 -7.56 -4.44 -9.04
C ARG A 96 -8.37 -3.21 -9.45
N HIS A 97 -9.37 -3.41 -10.30
CA HIS A 97 -10.25 -2.35 -10.82
C HIS A 97 -11.54 -2.18 -10.01
N GLN A 98 -11.73 -2.98 -8.95
CA GLN A 98 -12.86 -2.83 -8.06
C GLN A 98 -12.63 -1.61 -7.16
N LYS A 99 -13.55 -0.66 -7.25
CA LYS A 99 -13.53 0.48 -6.34
C LYS A 99 -13.71 0.01 -4.90
N LEU A 100 -12.92 0.58 -4.00
CA LEU A 100 -13.11 0.41 -2.57
C LEU A 100 -14.45 1.07 -2.20
N PRO A 101 -15.41 0.32 -1.63
CA PRO A 101 -16.62 0.91 -1.10
C PRO A 101 -16.24 1.78 0.12
N LEU A 102 -16.51 3.10 0.01
CA LEU A 102 -16.32 4.02 1.12
C LEU A 102 -17.60 4.07 1.93
N ASP A 103 -17.47 3.90 3.23
CA ASP A 103 -18.60 3.96 4.14
C ASP A 103 -19.04 5.42 4.33
N LEU A 104 -20.30 5.71 4.03
CA LEU A 104 -20.90 7.05 4.21
C LEU A 104 -20.97 7.48 5.68
N GLY A 105 -20.75 6.56 6.63
CA GLY A 105 -20.61 6.87 8.05
C GLY A 105 -19.27 7.52 8.41
N PHE A 106 -18.29 7.47 7.51
CA PHE A 106 -16.98 8.09 7.69
C PHE A 106 -16.83 9.30 6.77
N VAL A 107 -17.01 10.50 7.35
CA VAL A 107 -16.88 11.78 6.66
C VAL A 107 -15.81 12.63 7.36
N TYR A 108 -15.07 13.39 6.59
CA TYR A 108 -14.03 14.28 7.11
C TYR A 108 -14.60 15.62 7.58
N LYS A 109 -15.48 16.22 6.77
CA LYS A 109 -16.05 17.53 7.06
C LYS A 109 -16.90 17.51 8.33
N GLY A 110 -16.49 18.31 9.32
CA GLY A 110 -17.12 18.39 10.64
C GLY A 110 -16.70 17.28 11.64
N HIS A 111 -15.74 16.43 11.23
CA HIS A 111 -15.16 15.37 12.07
C HIS A 111 -13.63 15.33 11.95
N GLU A 112 -13.01 16.50 11.72
CA GLU A 112 -11.57 16.64 11.50
C GLU A 112 -10.73 16.13 12.68
N ASP A 113 -11.29 16.14 13.87
CA ASP A 113 -10.69 15.60 15.11
C ASP A 113 -10.51 14.08 15.09
N MET A 114 -11.29 13.36 14.29
CA MET A 114 -11.15 11.92 14.10
C MET A 114 -9.97 11.55 13.19
N TYR A 115 -9.42 12.52 12.46
CA TYR A 115 -8.36 12.33 11.47
C TYR A 115 -7.16 13.22 11.81
N PRO A 116 -6.34 12.86 12.80
CA PRO A 116 -5.22 13.68 13.21
C PRO A 116 -4.24 13.87 12.05
N LYS A 117 -3.72 15.10 11.93
CA LYS A 117 -2.66 15.40 10.96
C LYS A 117 -1.32 14.87 11.46
N TYR A 118 -0.45 14.50 10.52
CA TYR A 118 0.93 14.20 10.82
C TYR A 118 1.71 15.48 11.14
N ASP A 119 2.68 15.40 12.05
CA ASP A 119 3.49 16.57 12.46
C ASP A 119 4.47 17.02 11.37
N ASN A 120 4.90 16.13 10.50
CA ASN A 120 6.03 16.34 9.59
C ASN A 120 5.63 16.51 8.12
N TYR A 121 4.35 16.36 7.78
CA TYR A 121 3.84 16.51 6.41
C TYR A 121 2.34 16.74 6.40
N ASP A 122 1.87 17.43 5.36
CA ASP A 122 0.47 17.79 5.24
C ASP A 122 -0.35 16.56 4.75
N ALA A 123 -0.69 15.71 5.70
CA ALA A 123 -1.55 14.57 5.49
C ALA A 123 -2.36 14.24 6.74
N ILE A 124 -3.56 13.76 6.56
CA ILE A 124 -4.36 13.17 7.64
C ILE A 124 -3.96 11.71 7.86
N ASN A 125 -4.06 11.23 9.10
CA ASN A 125 -3.87 9.81 9.42
C ASN A 125 -5.21 9.08 9.44
N VAL A 126 -5.29 7.96 8.72
CA VAL A 126 -6.43 7.05 8.74
C VAL A 126 -5.96 5.69 9.24
N ASP A 127 -6.39 5.30 10.43
CA ASP A 127 -5.89 4.10 11.10
C ASP A 127 -6.37 2.79 10.44
N LYS A 128 -7.54 2.81 9.81
CA LYS A 128 -8.11 1.61 9.16
C LYS A 128 -8.65 1.94 7.78
N VAL A 129 -8.43 1.05 6.83
CA VAL A 129 -8.93 1.20 5.45
C VAL A 129 -10.45 1.39 5.40
N ALA A 130 -11.20 0.79 6.32
CA ALA A 130 -12.65 0.96 6.40
C ALA A 130 -13.09 2.35 6.88
N GLU A 131 -12.19 3.11 7.48
CA GLU A 131 -12.45 4.45 8.04
C GLU A 131 -12.01 5.58 7.08
N ILE A 132 -11.66 5.24 5.84
CA ILE A 132 -11.34 6.24 4.81
C ILE A 132 -12.57 7.11 4.59
N PRO A 133 -12.47 8.44 4.80
CA PRO A 133 -13.61 9.33 4.66
C PRO A 133 -14.04 9.44 3.18
N CYS A 134 -15.34 9.41 2.94
CA CYS A 134 -15.89 9.39 1.59
C CYS A 134 -15.89 10.77 0.90
N ASP A 135 -15.72 11.84 1.67
CA ASP A 135 -15.77 13.23 1.23
C ASP A 135 -14.41 13.94 1.24
N TYR A 136 -13.31 13.22 1.52
CA TYR A 136 -11.97 13.79 1.56
C TYR A 136 -11.39 13.85 0.14
N GLU A 137 -11.11 15.05 -0.33
CA GLU A 137 -10.44 15.28 -1.60
C GLU A 137 -9.20 16.15 -1.36
N PRO A 138 -8.00 15.71 -1.77
CA PRO A 138 -6.81 16.54 -1.75
C PRO A 138 -7.00 17.81 -2.60
N CYS A 139 -6.55 18.94 -2.12
CA CYS A 139 -6.75 20.23 -2.77
C CYS A 139 -6.21 20.29 -4.21
N TRP A 140 -5.02 19.73 -4.42
CA TRP A 140 -4.34 19.78 -5.70
C TRP A 140 -5.07 19.04 -6.84
N TYR A 141 -5.97 18.13 -6.53
CA TYR A 141 -6.71 17.34 -7.54
C TYR A 141 -7.80 18.16 -8.27
N LYS A 142 -8.39 19.16 -7.60
CA LYS A 142 -9.47 19.98 -8.17
C LYS A 142 -9.33 21.45 -7.86
N CYS A 143 -8.15 21.93 -7.51
CA CYS A 143 -7.95 23.33 -7.19
C CYS A 143 -8.13 24.19 -8.45
N PRO A 144 -9.08 25.12 -8.47
CA PRO A 144 -9.26 26.05 -9.60
C PRO A 144 -8.04 26.96 -9.81
N HIS A 145 -7.14 27.02 -8.84
CA HIS A 145 -5.90 27.80 -8.87
C HIS A 145 -4.65 26.95 -9.06
N ALA A 146 -4.77 25.66 -9.47
CA ALA A 146 -3.65 24.72 -9.56
C ALA A 146 -2.49 25.24 -10.45
N GLU A 147 -2.80 25.97 -11.52
CA GLU A 147 -1.79 26.53 -12.42
C GLU A 147 -0.90 27.62 -11.76
N ASN A 148 -1.42 28.29 -10.74
CA ASN A 148 -0.73 29.35 -10.00
C ASN A 148 -0.45 28.99 -8.54
N CYS A 149 -0.79 27.78 -8.12
CA CYS A 149 -0.62 27.35 -6.74
C CYS A 149 0.85 26.95 -6.51
N LYS A 150 1.55 27.73 -5.70
CA LYS A 150 2.92 27.43 -5.28
C LYS A 150 3.02 26.09 -4.56
N TYR A 151 1.97 25.65 -3.86
CA TYR A 151 1.88 24.34 -3.21
C TYR A 151 1.91 23.18 -4.23
N ALA A 152 1.21 23.31 -5.35
CA ALA A 152 1.25 22.34 -6.44
C ALA A 152 2.63 22.30 -7.14
N GLN A 153 3.37 23.42 -7.13
CA GLN A 153 4.69 23.54 -7.77
C GLN A 153 5.85 23.16 -6.84
N SER A 154 5.68 23.29 -5.52
CA SER A 154 6.77 23.16 -4.54
C SER A 154 6.81 21.81 -3.80
N ASN A 155 6.03 20.81 -4.20
CA ASN A 155 5.89 19.55 -3.46
C ASN A 155 5.59 19.75 -1.95
N GLY A 156 4.81 20.75 -1.61
CA GLY A 156 4.38 21.01 -0.22
C GLY A 156 5.36 21.84 0.62
N LYS A 157 6.34 22.49 -0.01
CA LYS A 157 7.25 23.41 0.69
C LYS A 157 7.01 24.83 0.22
N GLU A 158 6.62 25.68 1.15
CA GLU A 158 6.56 27.14 1.18
C GLU A 158 5.18 27.81 1.05
N ASP A 159 4.93 28.68 2.05
CA ASP A 159 3.93 29.73 2.20
C ASP A 159 2.44 29.33 2.15
N ASP A 160 1.93 28.96 3.31
CA ASP A 160 0.50 28.91 3.68
C ASP A 160 -0.26 30.26 3.45
N ALA A 161 0.46 31.32 3.06
CA ALA A 161 -0.07 32.66 3.03
C ALA A 161 -0.82 33.07 1.75
N LEU A 162 -0.82 32.25 0.70
CA LEU A 162 -1.35 32.63 -0.61
C LEU A 162 -2.56 31.79 -1.09
N CYS A 163 -2.98 30.76 -0.35
CA CYS A 163 -4.24 30.07 -0.63
C CYS A 163 -5.24 30.40 0.48
N GLU A 164 -6.25 31.23 0.18
CA GLU A 164 -7.34 31.53 1.12
C GLU A 164 -8.24 30.33 1.42
N SER A 165 -8.13 29.27 0.66
CA SER A 165 -8.79 27.99 0.94
C SER A 165 -7.85 27.08 1.74
N LYS A 166 -8.29 26.60 2.90
CA LYS A 166 -7.60 25.53 3.63
C LYS A 166 -7.55 24.31 2.73
N CYS A 167 -6.41 24.09 2.09
CA CYS A 167 -6.21 22.92 1.25
C CYS A 167 -6.13 21.65 2.10
N ASN A 168 -6.81 20.61 1.67
CA ASN A 168 -6.61 19.28 2.21
C ASN A 168 -5.32 18.73 1.63
N GLY A 169 -4.43 18.25 2.50
CA GLY A 169 -3.23 17.53 2.11
C GLY A 169 -3.51 16.10 1.66
N GLU A 170 -2.51 15.29 1.74
CA GLU A 170 -2.58 13.86 1.40
C GLU A 170 -3.27 13.06 2.51
N MET A 171 -3.52 11.76 2.24
CA MET A 171 -4.09 10.84 3.22
C MET A 171 -3.08 9.71 3.48
N GLY A 172 -2.64 9.59 4.73
CA GLY A 172 -1.86 8.44 5.19
C GLY A 172 -2.79 7.30 5.55
N VAL A 173 -2.63 6.17 4.87
CA VAL A 173 -3.43 4.96 5.07
C VAL A 173 -2.53 3.79 5.46
N PRO A 174 -3.04 2.80 6.22
CA PRO A 174 -2.25 1.63 6.58
C PRO A 174 -1.87 0.81 5.35
N ILE A 175 -0.75 0.09 5.47
CA ILE A 175 -0.16 -0.71 4.39
C ILE A 175 -1.13 -1.75 3.78
N SER A 176 -2.10 -2.21 4.57
CA SER A 176 -3.18 -3.11 4.13
C SER A 176 -4.11 -2.48 3.08
N PHE A 177 -4.04 -1.17 2.88
CA PHE A 177 -4.73 -0.48 1.78
C PHE A 177 -4.31 -1.03 0.41
N LEU A 178 -3.03 -1.40 0.25
CA LEU A 178 -2.51 -1.90 -1.02
C LEU A 178 -3.22 -3.17 -1.53
N ASP A 179 -3.83 -3.96 -0.64
CA ASP A 179 -4.63 -5.13 -1.02
C ASP A 179 -5.96 -4.76 -1.71
N LYS A 180 -6.39 -3.52 -1.52
CA LYS A 180 -7.69 -3.00 -1.98
C LYS A 180 -7.52 -1.79 -2.89
N HIS A 181 -6.28 -1.41 -3.19
CA HIS A 181 -5.98 -0.27 -4.04
C HIS A 181 -6.58 -0.45 -5.44
N SER A 182 -7.38 0.51 -5.86
CA SER A 182 -7.87 0.66 -7.22
C SER A 182 -7.22 1.89 -7.84
N PRO A 183 -6.46 1.75 -8.94
CA PRO A 183 -5.75 2.87 -9.57
C PRO A 183 -6.69 3.89 -10.22
N GLU A 184 -7.94 3.53 -10.47
CA GLU A 184 -8.98 4.44 -10.96
C GLU A 184 -9.61 5.29 -9.85
N GLN A 185 -9.36 4.94 -8.59
CA GLN A 185 -9.95 5.63 -7.44
C GLN A 185 -8.92 6.38 -6.61
N PHE A 186 -7.70 5.84 -6.51
CA PHE A 186 -6.65 6.39 -5.66
C PHE A 186 -5.30 6.41 -6.36
N GLU A 187 -4.54 7.47 -6.15
CA GLU A 187 -3.14 7.57 -6.52
C GLU A 187 -2.25 7.35 -5.30
N ILE A 188 -1.18 6.56 -5.46
CA ILE A 188 -0.15 6.37 -4.44
C ILE A 188 0.87 7.49 -4.60
N VAL A 189 0.88 8.47 -3.71
CA VAL A 189 1.79 9.63 -3.78
C VAL A 189 3.13 9.38 -3.10
N GLY A 190 3.17 8.56 -2.06
CA GLY A 190 4.41 8.31 -1.32
C GLY A 190 4.31 7.16 -0.32
N ASN A 191 5.43 6.88 0.33
CA ASN A 191 5.52 5.98 1.47
C ASN A 191 5.93 6.81 2.69
N GLY A 192 5.08 6.86 3.72
CA GLY A 192 5.30 7.69 4.91
C GLY A 192 6.64 7.45 5.63
N GLY A 193 7.23 6.26 5.51
CA GLY A 193 8.57 5.96 6.03
C GLY A 193 9.73 6.58 5.23
N SER A 194 9.47 7.02 4.00
CA SER A 194 10.48 7.61 3.10
C SER A 194 10.31 9.12 2.92
N TYR A 195 9.24 9.68 3.45
CA TYR A 195 9.00 11.12 3.46
C TYR A 195 9.86 11.75 4.56
N LYS A 196 11.14 11.88 4.28
CA LYS A 196 11.98 12.89 4.92
C LYS A 196 11.94 14.09 4.00
N GLY A 197 11.27 15.14 4.44
CA GLY A 197 11.21 16.43 3.80
C GLY A 197 12.58 16.97 3.40
#